data_1ba1ddd264f38dd85f1e58226997eab8
#
_entry.id   1ba1ddd264f38dd85f1e58226997eab8
#
_cell.length_a   1.000
_cell.length_b   1.000
_cell.length_c   1.000
_cell.angle_alpha   90.00
_cell.angle_beta   90.00
_cell.angle_gamma   90.00
#
_symmetry.space_group_name_H-M   'P 1'
#
loop_
_entity.id
_entity.type
_entity.pdbx_description
1 polymer ?
#
loop_
_entity_poly.entity_id
_entity_poly.type
_entity_poly.pdbx_seq_one_letter_code
_entity_poly.pdbx_strand_id
1 'polypeptide(L)'
;ESLTAYLIGPYAKQEIPGIVNYTRIMPSNSYGIKNNETEEYIPIPKSLFIDENFFQMFDFPIIQGKIDSTVLNWIVVTQNYAKQHFGSQNPNDKTVFIKDLDSEKDHGCVARIVGVIEDLPANSSIQSDIFIDSRVISKNRDILYWGCCSSYTYLQLASTADISVIERMIPQMIEKNNSYLK
;
A
#
# COMPACT_ATOMS: atom_id res chain seq x y z
N GLU A 1 -7.14 -13.84 -7.56
CA GLU A 1 -5.99 -12.97 -7.21
C GLU A 1 -4.99 -13.77 -6.38
N SER A 2 -3.71 -13.64 -6.68
CA SER A 2 -2.64 -14.31 -5.93
C SER A 2 -1.58 -13.30 -5.51
N LEU A 3 -1.02 -13.53 -4.33
CA LEU A 3 0.10 -12.73 -3.84
C LEU A 3 1.34 -12.95 -4.69
N THR A 4 2.08 -11.90 -4.91
CA THR A 4 3.29 -11.86 -5.73
C THR A 4 4.48 -11.37 -4.91
N ALA A 5 5.69 -11.64 -5.40
CA ALA A 5 6.90 -11.08 -4.81
C ALA A 5 6.90 -9.55 -4.94
N TYR A 6 7.37 -8.89 -3.90
CA TYR A 6 7.45 -7.42 -3.81
C TYR A 6 8.20 -6.78 -4.99
N LEU A 7 9.18 -7.47 -5.53
CA LEU A 7 10.04 -6.96 -6.61
C LEU A 7 9.41 -7.06 -8.02
N ILE A 8 8.30 -7.79 -8.19
CA ILE A 8 7.69 -7.97 -9.53
C ILE A 8 7.30 -6.63 -10.17
N GLY A 9 6.61 -5.75 -9.45
CA GLY A 9 6.16 -4.47 -9.98
C GLY A 9 7.29 -3.60 -10.55
N PRO A 10 8.34 -3.29 -9.76
CA PRO A 10 9.49 -2.51 -10.22
C PRO A 10 10.18 -3.09 -11.44
N TYR A 11 10.49 -4.38 -11.41
CA TYR A 11 11.18 -5.05 -12.54
C TYR A 11 10.30 -5.15 -13.77
N ALA A 12 9.01 -5.42 -13.61
CA ALA A 12 8.08 -5.47 -14.73
C ALA A 12 7.99 -4.12 -15.46
N LYS A 13 7.88 -3.02 -14.71
CA LYS A 13 7.89 -1.67 -15.30
C LYS A 13 9.20 -1.34 -16.00
N GLN A 14 10.32 -1.80 -15.45
CA GLN A 14 11.64 -1.51 -16.01
C GLN A 14 11.96 -2.33 -17.26
N GLU A 15 11.57 -3.61 -17.31
CA GLU A 15 12.07 -4.56 -18.29
C GLU A 15 11.03 -4.96 -19.36
N ILE A 16 9.73 -4.78 -19.09
CA ILE A 16 8.68 -5.26 -20.00
C ILE A 16 8.05 -4.08 -20.74
N PRO A 17 8.26 -3.99 -22.07
CA PRO A 17 7.63 -2.96 -22.89
C PRO A 17 6.11 -3.03 -22.80
N GLY A 18 5.45 -1.88 -22.76
CA GLY A 18 3.99 -1.79 -22.64
C GLY A 18 3.48 -1.71 -21.21
N ILE A 19 4.30 -1.92 -20.19
CA ILE A 19 3.97 -1.63 -18.79
C ILE A 19 4.41 -0.20 -18.48
N VAL A 20 3.43 0.67 -18.25
CA VAL A 20 3.69 2.11 -18.03
C VAL A 20 3.74 2.47 -16.56
N ASN A 21 3.04 1.72 -15.71
CA ASN A 21 3.06 1.92 -14.27
C ASN A 21 2.75 0.62 -13.51
N TYR A 22 2.96 0.63 -12.21
CA TYR A 22 2.54 -0.45 -11.31
C TYR A 22 2.17 0.13 -9.96
N THR A 23 1.37 -0.59 -9.19
CA THR A 23 1.17 -0.36 -7.77
C THR A 23 1.02 -1.69 -7.04
N ARG A 24 1.45 -1.72 -5.79
CA ARG A 24 1.32 -2.89 -4.93
C ARG A 24 0.36 -2.58 -3.79
N ILE A 25 -0.37 -3.59 -3.39
CA ILE A 25 -1.26 -3.56 -2.24
C ILE A 25 -0.84 -4.70 -1.32
N MET A 26 -0.49 -4.38 -0.09
CA MET A 26 -0.12 -5.36 0.93
C MET A 26 -1.12 -5.27 2.08
N PRO A 27 -1.93 -6.32 2.28
CA PRO A 27 -2.81 -6.41 3.44
C PRO A 27 -2.00 -6.37 4.74
N SER A 28 -2.48 -5.64 5.72
CA SER A 28 -1.90 -5.59 7.05
C SER A 28 -2.92 -6.03 8.09
N ASN A 29 -2.58 -7.07 8.84
CA ASN A 29 -3.39 -7.57 9.94
C ASN A 29 -2.69 -7.41 11.30
N SER A 30 -1.39 -7.07 11.29
CA SER A 30 -0.55 -7.02 12.50
C SER A 30 -0.28 -5.60 13.00
N TYR A 31 -0.73 -4.57 12.28
CA TYR A 31 -0.45 -3.20 12.68
C TYR A 31 -1.52 -2.62 13.61
N GLY A 32 -1.07 -1.74 14.50
CA GLY A 32 -1.92 -0.97 15.38
C GLY A 32 -1.56 0.52 15.39
N ILE A 33 -2.55 1.33 15.74
CA ILE A 33 -2.38 2.76 16.00
C ILE A 33 -2.35 2.96 17.51
N LYS A 34 -1.39 3.76 17.99
CA LYS A 34 -1.31 4.14 19.39
C LYS A 34 -2.46 5.08 19.76
N ASN A 35 -3.20 4.72 20.77
CA ASN A 35 -4.18 5.61 21.40
C ASN A 35 -3.43 6.59 22.31
N ASN A 36 -3.57 7.88 22.07
CA ASN A 36 -2.86 8.92 22.84
C ASN A 36 -3.39 9.08 24.28
N GLU A 37 -4.58 8.57 24.58
CA GLU A 37 -5.18 8.67 25.92
C GLU A 37 -4.80 7.50 26.82
N THR A 38 -4.84 6.27 26.27
CA THR A 38 -4.61 5.04 27.03
C THR A 38 -3.19 4.49 26.87
N GLU A 39 -2.39 5.06 25.96
CA GLU A 39 -1.07 4.54 25.58
C GLU A 39 -1.10 3.13 24.95
N GLU A 40 -2.28 2.53 24.81
CA GLU A 40 -2.48 1.21 24.21
C GLU A 40 -2.52 1.28 22.68
N TYR A 41 -2.20 0.17 22.04
CA TYR A 41 -2.32 0.05 20.59
C TYR A 41 -3.66 -0.56 20.20
N ILE A 42 -4.39 0.15 19.36
CA ILE A 42 -5.65 -0.31 18.76
C ILE A 42 -5.31 -0.99 17.44
N PRO A 43 -5.59 -2.30 17.27
CA PRO A 43 -5.38 -2.98 15.98
C PRO A 43 -6.15 -2.30 14.86
N ILE A 44 -5.56 -2.28 13.66
CA ILE A 44 -6.17 -1.74 12.45
C ILE A 44 -6.58 -2.90 11.53
N PRO A 45 -7.76 -3.51 11.72
CA PRO A 45 -8.11 -4.79 11.08
C PRO A 45 -8.33 -4.68 9.57
N LYS A 46 -8.55 -3.48 9.06
CA LYS A 46 -8.78 -3.23 7.64
C LYS A 46 -7.82 -2.16 7.15
N SER A 47 -6.54 -2.47 7.12
CA SER A 47 -5.51 -1.57 6.59
C SER A 47 -4.77 -2.20 5.43
N LEU A 48 -4.38 -1.35 4.48
CA LEU A 48 -3.58 -1.72 3.33
C LEU A 48 -2.35 -0.82 3.24
N PHE A 49 -1.19 -1.43 3.11
CA PHE A 49 -0.01 -0.70 2.65
C PHE A 49 -0.06 -0.60 1.13
N ILE A 50 0.11 0.61 0.60
CA ILE A 50 0.02 0.89 -0.83
C ILE A 50 1.19 1.75 -1.30
N ASP A 51 1.54 1.61 -2.56
CA ASP A 51 2.56 2.44 -3.18
C ASP A 51 2.06 3.88 -3.41
N GLU A 52 2.99 4.81 -3.55
CA GLU A 52 2.72 6.25 -3.70
C GLU A 52 1.85 6.60 -4.92
N ASN A 53 1.85 5.76 -5.94
CA ASN A 53 1.11 5.96 -7.17
C ASN A 53 -0.26 5.24 -7.21
N PHE A 54 -0.67 4.62 -6.09
CA PHE A 54 -1.94 3.90 -5.99
C PHE A 54 -3.12 4.79 -6.39
N PHE A 55 -3.23 5.97 -5.83
CA PHE A 55 -4.31 6.91 -6.11
C PHE A 55 -4.22 7.59 -7.49
N GLN A 56 -3.14 7.36 -8.25
CA GLN A 56 -3.03 7.75 -9.66
C GLN A 56 -3.54 6.64 -10.59
N MET A 57 -3.47 5.39 -10.15
CA MET A 57 -3.92 4.22 -10.91
C MET A 57 -5.38 3.86 -10.63
N PHE A 58 -5.86 4.15 -9.41
CA PHE A 58 -7.24 3.89 -8.98
C PHE A 58 -7.93 5.21 -8.62
N ASP A 59 -9.10 5.42 -9.19
CA ASP A 59 -9.89 6.64 -9.01
C ASP A 59 -10.76 6.53 -7.75
N PHE A 60 -10.18 6.93 -6.61
CA PHE A 60 -10.91 7.06 -5.35
C PHE A 60 -11.13 8.55 -5.05
N PRO A 61 -12.41 9.02 -4.96
CA PRO A 61 -12.70 10.43 -4.72
C PRO A 61 -12.13 10.92 -3.39
N ILE A 62 -11.27 11.93 -3.46
CA ILE A 62 -10.68 12.60 -2.29
C ILE A 62 -11.65 13.70 -1.87
N ILE A 63 -12.20 13.61 -0.66
CA ILE A 63 -13.16 14.59 -0.11
C ILE A 63 -12.51 15.62 0.80
N GLN A 64 -11.34 15.33 1.38
CA GLN A 64 -10.56 16.27 2.18
C GLN A 64 -9.07 16.00 1.99
N GLY A 65 -8.27 17.07 2.10
CA GLY A 65 -6.82 17.00 2.01
C GLY A 65 -6.29 16.86 0.59
N LYS A 66 -5.01 16.53 0.49
CA LYS A 66 -4.31 16.30 -0.77
C LYS A 66 -3.27 15.21 -0.54
N ILE A 67 -3.33 14.16 -1.33
CA ILE A 67 -2.33 13.11 -1.28
C ILE A 67 -1.08 13.61 -1.99
N ASP A 68 -0.06 13.87 -1.20
CA ASP A 68 1.27 14.27 -1.68
C ASP A 68 2.24 13.11 -1.42
N SER A 69 2.60 12.43 -2.47
CA SER A 69 3.53 11.29 -2.41
C SER A 69 4.96 11.66 -2.01
N THR A 70 5.30 12.95 -1.99
CA THR A 70 6.60 13.42 -1.48
C THR A 70 6.69 13.40 0.04
N VAL A 71 5.55 13.46 0.74
CA VAL A 71 5.47 13.26 2.19
C VAL A 71 5.75 11.80 2.51
N LEU A 72 6.60 11.53 3.48
CA LEU A 72 6.88 10.17 3.94
C LEU A 72 5.91 9.77 5.08
N ASN A 73 5.62 8.48 5.16
CA ASN A 73 4.75 7.91 6.18
C ASN A 73 3.36 8.58 6.21
N TRP A 74 2.75 8.74 5.05
CA TRP A 74 1.40 9.28 4.97
C TRP A 74 0.34 8.19 5.20
N ILE A 75 -0.81 8.62 5.66
CA ILE A 75 -2.03 7.82 5.81
C ILE A 75 -3.18 8.53 5.11
N VAL A 76 -4.01 7.76 4.42
CA VAL A 76 -5.32 8.18 3.92
C VAL A 76 -6.38 7.32 4.58
N VAL A 77 -7.47 7.93 5.01
CA VAL A 77 -8.56 7.23 5.70
C VAL A 77 -9.87 7.39 4.93
N THR A 78 -10.80 6.47 5.12
CA THR A 78 -12.16 6.61 4.59
C THR A 78 -12.97 7.61 5.42
N GLN A 79 -14.05 8.13 4.82
CA GLN A 79 -14.96 9.08 5.49
C GLN A 79 -15.56 8.48 6.77
N ASN A 80 -16.00 7.23 6.70
CA ASN A 80 -16.57 6.53 7.84
C ASN A 80 -15.56 6.37 8.98
N TYR A 81 -14.33 5.96 8.66
CA TYR A 81 -13.26 5.87 9.65
C TYR A 81 -12.97 7.23 10.29
N ALA A 82 -12.84 8.28 9.47
CA ALA A 82 -12.60 9.63 9.95
C ALA A 82 -13.72 10.09 10.90
N LYS A 83 -14.97 9.85 10.56
CA LYS A 83 -16.13 10.21 11.39
C LYS A 83 -16.16 9.44 12.72
N GLN A 84 -15.84 8.14 12.71
CA GLN A 84 -15.84 7.30 13.91
C GLN A 84 -14.75 7.71 14.91
N HIS A 85 -13.54 8.05 14.41
CA HIS A 85 -12.37 8.28 15.27
C HIS A 85 -12.07 9.74 15.55
N PHE A 86 -12.53 10.67 14.71
CA PHE A 86 -12.29 12.10 14.86
C PHE A 86 -13.58 12.93 15.01
N GLY A 87 -14.76 12.30 14.85
CA GLY A 87 -16.04 13.00 14.95
C GLY A 87 -16.16 14.12 13.93
N SER A 88 -16.38 15.35 14.41
CA SER A 88 -16.43 16.56 13.59
C SER A 88 -15.08 17.26 13.38
N GLN A 89 -14.01 16.73 14.00
CA GLN A 89 -12.69 17.34 13.85
C GLN A 89 -12.09 16.96 12.49
N ASN A 90 -11.38 17.93 11.89
CA ASN A 90 -10.61 17.64 10.67
C ASN A 90 -9.44 16.69 10.99
N PRO A 91 -9.36 15.50 10.37
CA PRO A 91 -8.27 14.57 10.59
C PRO A 91 -6.97 14.96 9.86
N ASN A 92 -7.05 15.83 8.84
CA ASN A 92 -5.87 16.20 8.05
C ASN A 92 -4.80 16.83 8.93
N ASP A 93 -3.56 16.49 8.63
CA ASP A 93 -2.35 16.91 9.36
C ASP A 93 -2.22 16.34 10.78
N LYS A 94 -3.20 15.59 11.28
CA LYS A 94 -3.02 14.85 12.53
C LYS A 94 -1.98 13.74 12.33
N THR A 95 -1.17 13.56 13.36
CA THR A 95 -0.18 12.48 13.39
C THR A 95 -0.66 11.36 14.29
N VAL A 96 -0.36 10.14 13.86
CA VAL A 96 -0.62 8.92 14.63
C VAL A 96 0.67 8.11 14.69
N PHE A 97 0.87 7.38 15.76
CA PHE A 97 1.98 6.44 15.86
C PHE A 97 1.47 5.05 15.45
N ILE A 98 2.10 4.43 14.46
CA ILE A 98 1.77 3.11 13.97
C ILE A 98 2.92 2.13 14.27
N LYS A 99 2.57 0.90 14.61
CA LYS A 99 3.53 -0.14 14.98
C LYS A 99 3.04 -1.51 14.50
N ASP A 100 3.98 -2.36 14.12
CA ASP A 100 3.73 -3.78 13.94
C ASP A 100 3.61 -4.47 15.30
N LEU A 101 2.43 -5.00 15.59
CA LEU A 101 2.12 -5.63 16.90
C LEU A 101 2.73 -7.03 17.04
N ASP A 102 3.06 -7.69 15.93
CA ASP A 102 3.67 -9.01 15.91
C ASP A 102 5.20 -8.94 15.96
N SER A 103 5.75 -7.72 15.84
CA SER A 103 7.21 -7.52 15.90
C SER A 103 7.70 -7.39 17.34
N GLU A 104 8.64 -8.22 17.73
CA GLU A 104 9.36 -8.07 19.02
C GLU A 104 10.21 -6.79 19.07
N LYS A 105 10.56 -6.25 17.91
CA LYS A 105 11.31 -4.99 17.79
C LYS A 105 10.34 -3.83 17.74
N ASP A 106 10.67 -2.75 18.43
CA ASP A 106 9.87 -1.52 18.41
C ASP A 106 10.07 -0.74 17.10
N HIS A 107 9.54 -1.27 16.01
CA HIS A 107 9.61 -0.68 14.67
C HIS A 107 8.39 0.21 14.36
N GLY A 108 7.98 1.00 15.34
CA GLY A 108 6.91 1.98 15.11
C GLY A 108 7.42 3.23 14.39
N CYS A 109 6.51 3.95 13.77
CA CYS A 109 6.79 5.27 13.20
C CYS A 109 5.62 6.22 13.36
N VAL A 110 5.93 7.52 13.34
CA VAL A 110 4.91 8.57 13.22
C VAL A 110 4.47 8.66 11.78
N ALA A 111 3.17 8.59 11.55
CA ALA A 111 2.53 8.78 10.26
C ALA A 111 1.58 9.98 10.32
N ARG A 112 1.40 10.66 9.19
CA ARG A 112 0.52 11.83 9.05
C ARG A 112 -0.70 11.48 8.21
N ILE A 113 -1.89 11.85 8.67
CA ILE A 113 -3.10 11.78 7.85
C ILE A 113 -3.07 12.94 6.85
N VAL A 114 -3.03 12.60 5.56
CA VAL A 114 -2.92 13.60 4.48
C VAL A 114 -4.20 13.74 3.67
N GLY A 115 -5.15 12.83 3.85
CA GLY A 115 -6.39 12.89 3.10
C GLY A 115 -7.48 11.97 3.64
N VAL A 116 -8.70 12.33 3.27
CA VAL A 116 -9.91 11.52 3.48
C VAL A 116 -10.52 11.24 2.11
N ILE A 117 -10.82 9.98 1.85
CA ILE A 117 -11.54 9.54 0.63
C ILE A 117 -12.97 9.15 0.95
N GLU A 118 -13.82 9.09 -0.07
CA GLU A 118 -15.14 8.48 0.06
C GLU A 118 -15.05 7.04 0.54
N ASP A 119 -16.11 6.57 1.19
CA ASP A 119 -16.19 5.16 1.57
C ASP A 119 -16.21 4.27 0.32
N LEU A 120 -15.52 3.15 0.40
CA LEU A 120 -15.40 2.24 -0.73
C LEU A 120 -16.73 1.54 -1.02
N PRO A 121 -17.12 1.42 -2.30
CA PRO A 121 -18.29 0.65 -2.66
C PRO A 121 -18.19 -0.80 -2.17
N ALA A 122 -19.29 -1.34 -1.68
CA ALA A 122 -19.32 -2.71 -1.12
C ALA A 122 -18.95 -3.80 -2.14
N ASN A 123 -19.08 -3.50 -3.43
CA ASN A 123 -18.69 -4.39 -4.53
C ASN A 123 -17.25 -4.18 -5.04
N SER A 124 -16.48 -3.30 -4.40
CA SER A 124 -15.06 -3.15 -4.71
C SER A 124 -14.27 -4.37 -4.24
N SER A 125 -13.35 -4.85 -5.06
CA SER A 125 -12.38 -5.88 -4.67
C SER A 125 -11.33 -5.36 -3.69
N ILE A 126 -11.13 -4.05 -3.65
CA ILE A 126 -10.26 -3.37 -2.70
C ILE A 126 -11.15 -2.86 -1.56
N GLN A 127 -10.94 -3.38 -0.35
CA GLN A 127 -11.66 -2.97 0.85
C GLN A 127 -10.66 -2.58 1.94
N SER A 128 -10.74 -1.35 2.40
CA SER A 128 -9.89 -0.82 3.46
C SER A 128 -10.53 0.38 4.13
N ASP A 129 -10.28 0.56 5.41
CA ASP A 129 -10.63 1.77 6.14
C ASP A 129 -9.44 2.74 6.22
N ILE A 130 -8.21 2.19 6.10
CA ILE A 130 -6.96 2.96 6.20
C ILE A 130 -5.98 2.50 5.14
N PHE A 131 -5.44 3.45 4.39
CA PHE A 131 -4.37 3.26 3.43
C PHE A 131 -3.08 3.88 3.97
N ILE A 132 -2.02 3.10 4.00
CA ILE A 132 -0.74 3.46 4.60
C ILE A 132 0.35 3.42 3.53
N ASP A 133 1.22 4.41 3.55
CA ASP A 133 2.41 4.46 2.70
C ASP A 133 3.27 3.21 2.87
N SER A 134 3.47 2.45 1.79
CA SER A 134 4.26 1.21 1.81
C SER A 134 5.73 1.42 2.21
N ARG A 135 6.24 2.66 2.11
CA ARG A 135 7.59 3.00 2.54
C ARG A 135 7.81 2.85 4.05
N VAL A 136 6.72 2.82 4.84
CA VAL A 136 6.78 2.49 6.28
C VAL A 136 7.37 1.10 6.49
N ILE A 137 6.93 0.12 5.70
CA ILE A 137 7.40 -1.28 5.83
C ILE A 137 8.64 -1.57 4.98
N SER A 138 8.87 -0.81 3.91
CA SER A 138 10.04 -1.02 3.04
C SER A 138 11.38 -0.75 3.71
N LYS A 139 11.38 -0.11 4.89
CA LYS A 139 12.54 -0.01 5.77
C LYS A 139 12.98 -1.38 6.32
N ASN A 140 12.07 -2.34 6.35
CA ASN A 140 12.37 -3.73 6.65
C ASN A 140 12.90 -4.42 5.38
N ARG A 141 14.20 -4.69 5.30
CA ARG A 141 14.85 -5.32 4.12
C ARG A 141 14.33 -6.72 3.82
N ASP A 142 13.68 -7.37 4.78
CA ASP A 142 13.20 -8.75 4.65
C ASP A 142 12.06 -8.91 3.64
N ILE A 143 11.38 -7.82 3.23
CA ILE A 143 10.35 -7.86 2.19
C ILE A 143 10.91 -7.60 0.78
N LEU A 144 12.14 -7.10 0.66
CA LEU A 144 12.76 -6.70 -0.61
C LEU A 144 13.48 -7.86 -1.30
N TYR A 145 12.89 -9.06 -1.29
CA TYR A 145 13.45 -10.22 -1.96
C TYR A 145 12.41 -11.01 -2.75
N TRP A 146 12.87 -11.85 -3.66
CA TRP A 146 12.01 -12.60 -4.58
C TRP A 146 11.24 -13.75 -3.91
N GLY A 147 11.67 -14.22 -2.77
CA GLY A 147 11.07 -15.36 -2.06
C GLY A 147 9.83 -15.01 -1.23
N CYS A 148 9.48 -13.72 -1.09
CA CYS A 148 8.34 -13.29 -0.30
C CYS A 148 7.16 -12.91 -1.18
N CYS A 149 6.06 -13.67 -1.10
CA CYS A 149 4.78 -13.32 -1.74
C CYS A 149 3.95 -12.51 -0.75
N SER A 150 4.12 -11.18 -0.75
CA SER A 150 3.53 -10.28 0.25
C SER A 150 2.57 -9.24 -0.32
N SER A 151 2.46 -9.13 -1.65
CA SER A 151 1.69 -8.07 -2.29
C SER A 151 0.83 -8.56 -3.44
N TYR A 152 -0.30 -7.89 -3.64
CA TYR A 152 -1.00 -7.89 -4.91
C TYR A 152 -0.36 -6.82 -5.79
N THR A 153 0.15 -7.21 -6.95
CA THR A 153 0.78 -6.28 -7.90
C THR A 153 -0.17 -6.01 -9.06
N TYR A 154 -0.52 -4.75 -9.23
CA TYR A 154 -1.31 -4.26 -10.36
C TYR A 154 -0.38 -3.55 -11.35
N LEU A 155 -0.51 -3.89 -12.62
CA LEU A 155 0.27 -3.33 -13.71
C LEU A 155 -0.63 -2.48 -14.59
N GLN A 156 -0.24 -1.24 -14.83
CA GLN A 156 -0.91 -0.38 -15.81
C GLN A 156 -0.27 -0.58 -17.17
N LEU A 157 -1.08 -0.97 -18.14
CA LEU A 157 -0.63 -1.22 -19.48
C LEU A 157 -0.87 0.00 -20.39
N ALA A 158 0.03 0.24 -21.32
CA ALA A 158 -0.22 1.18 -22.42
C ALA A 158 -1.40 0.67 -23.27
N SER A 159 -2.13 1.58 -23.89
CA SER A 159 -3.27 1.24 -24.78
C SER A 159 -2.88 0.36 -25.97
N THR A 160 -1.61 0.39 -26.35
CA THR A 160 -1.03 -0.39 -27.45
C THR A 160 -0.30 -1.64 -26.99
N ALA A 161 -0.40 -1.99 -25.69
CA ALA A 161 0.32 -3.13 -25.13
C ALA A 161 -0.28 -4.46 -25.61
N ASP A 162 0.59 -5.39 -25.99
CA ASP A 162 0.21 -6.77 -26.29
C ASP A 162 0.30 -7.62 -25.01
N ILE A 163 -0.88 -7.99 -24.49
CA ILE A 163 -1.00 -8.78 -23.25
C ILE A 163 -0.27 -10.11 -23.38
N SER A 164 -0.36 -10.78 -24.53
CA SER A 164 0.28 -12.09 -24.74
C SER A 164 1.82 -12.00 -24.70
N VAL A 165 2.37 -10.88 -25.14
CA VAL A 165 3.81 -10.60 -25.01
C VAL A 165 4.20 -10.39 -23.56
N ILE A 166 3.42 -9.60 -22.83
CA ILE A 166 3.65 -9.31 -21.41
C ILE A 166 3.59 -10.60 -20.58
N GLU A 167 2.54 -11.40 -20.75
CA GLU A 167 2.38 -12.69 -20.05
C GLU A 167 3.57 -13.64 -20.26
N ARG A 168 4.13 -13.69 -21.48
CA ARG A 168 5.32 -14.48 -21.79
C ARG A 168 6.59 -13.91 -21.18
N MET A 169 6.71 -12.58 -21.08
CA MET A 169 7.90 -11.92 -20.57
C MET A 169 7.99 -11.93 -19.04
N ILE A 170 6.88 -11.96 -18.32
CA ILE A 170 6.88 -11.98 -16.84
C ILE A 170 7.68 -13.17 -16.28
N PRO A 171 7.46 -14.43 -16.67
CA PRO A 171 8.25 -15.57 -16.19
C PRO A 171 9.74 -15.42 -16.52
N GLN A 172 10.08 -14.95 -17.72
CA GLN A 172 11.48 -14.76 -18.14
C GLN A 172 12.19 -13.69 -17.30
N MET A 173 11.49 -12.59 -17.00
CA MET A 173 11.98 -11.54 -16.12
C MET A 173 12.22 -12.08 -14.70
N ILE A 174 11.29 -12.88 -14.17
CA ILE A 174 11.42 -13.48 -12.83
C ILE A 174 12.64 -14.42 -12.81
N GLU A 175 12.77 -15.32 -13.78
CA GLU A 175 13.90 -16.26 -13.88
C GLU A 175 15.24 -15.54 -13.98
N LYS A 176 15.31 -14.47 -14.77
CA LYS A 176 16.51 -13.66 -14.94
C LYS A 176 16.95 -12.99 -13.64
N ASN A 177 16.01 -12.46 -12.87
CA ASN A 177 16.29 -11.58 -11.72
C ASN A 177 16.22 -12.30 -10.36
N ASN A 178 15.60 -13.46 -10.29
CA ASN A 178 15.47 -14.23 -9.05
C ASN A 178 16.73 -15.06 -8.80
N SER A 179 17.57 -14.58 -7.88
CA SER A 179 18.82 -15.28 -7.51
C SER A 179 18.60 -16.64 -6.81
N TYR A 180 17.40 -16.90 -6.31
CA TYR A 180 17.05 -18.19 -5.69
C TYR A 180 16.71 -19.29 -6.69
N LEU A 181 16.50 -18.93 -7.96
CA LEU A 181 16.25 -19.88 -9.05
C LEU A 181 17.53 -20.24 -9.83
N LYS A 182 18.65 -19.67 -9.45
CA LYS A 182 19.99 -19.96 -9.99
C LYS A 182 20.78 -20.83 -9.04
#